data_57a4e11ba25bee132e0db1c6f483e1ab
#
_entry.id   57a4e11ba25bee132e0db1c6f483e1ab
#
_cell.length_a   1.000
_cell.length_b   1.000
_cell.length_c   1.000
_cell.angle_alpha   90.00
_cell.angle_beta   90.00
_cell.angle_gamma   90.00
#
_symmetry.space_group_name_H-M   'P 1'
#
loop_
_entity.id
_entity.type
_entity.pdbx_description
1 polymer ?
#
loop_
_entity_poly.entity_id
_entity_poly.type
_entity_poly.pdbx_seq_one_letter_code
_entity_poly.pdbx_strand_id
1 'polypeptide(L)'
;KIEDALNELKSKLKLDKVDRIELFDNSNLFGSFNVSGMVVFIMGKPSKNDYRKFKITNDKNDDYGTMREVIYRRYFRVLKDNLEKPDLIIVDGGVDLVHDGLVRYM
;
A
#
# COMPACT_ATOMS: atom_id res chain seq x y z
N LYS A 1 20.39 -7.71 8.71
CA LYS A 1 19.13 -8.19 9.27
C LYS A 1 17.94 -7.70 8.49
N ILE A 2 17.73 -6.38 8.41
CA ILE A 2 16.68 -5.83 7.54
C ILE A 2 16.99 -6.19 6.10
N GLU A 3 18.24 -6.06 5.72
CA GLU A 3 18.68 -6.40 4.38
C GLU A 3 18.41 -7.86 4.05
N ASP A 4 18.66 -8.76 5.00
CA ASP A 4 18.39 -10.18 4.82
C ASP A 4 16.89 -10.43 4.64
N ALA A 5 16.06 -9.76 5.42
CA ALA A 5 14.61 -9.89 5.31
C ALA A 5 14.10 -9.39 3.95
N LEU A 6 14.65 -8.28 3.48
CA LEU A 6 14.27 -7.74 2.18
C LEU A 6 14.71 -8.67 1.04
N ASN A 7 15.89 -9.26 1.16
CA ASN A 7 16.36 -10.19 0.15
C ASN A 7 15.51 -11.46 0.11
N GLU A 8 15.11 -11.95 1.27
CA GLU A 8 14.20 -13.10 1.35
C GLU A 8 12.85 -12.78 0.72
N LEU A 9 12.31 -11.61 1.02
CA LEU A 9 11.05 -11.17 0.45
C LEU A 9 11.13 -11.08 -1.07
N LYS A 10 12.20 -10.46 -1.59
CA LYS A 10 12.41 -10.37 -3.04
C LYS A 10 12.44 -11.76 -3.68
N SER A 11 13.14 -12.66 -3.06
CA SER A 11 13.30 -14.02 -3.58
C SER A 11 11.97 -14.76 -3.60
N LYS A 12 11.22 -14.72 -2.51
CA LYS A 12 9.95 -15.43 -2.40
C LYS A 12 8.88 -14.86 -3.33
N LEU A 13 8.87 -13.57 -3.52
CA LEU A 13 7.88 -12.90 -4.35
C LEU A 13 8.35 -12.69 -5.79
N LYS A 14 9.58 -13.09 -6.07
CA LYS A 14 10.17 -12.94 -7.42
C LYS A 14 10.16 -11.50 -7.89
N LEU A 15 10.52 -10.59 -7.00
CA LEU A 15 10.60 -9.17 -7.29
C LEU A 15 12.06 -8.76 -7.48
N ASP A 16 12.29 -7.82 -8.37
CA ASP A 16 13.64 -7.29 -8.60
C ASP A 16 14.08 -6.40 -7.45
N LYS A 17 13.14 -5.71 -6.84
CA LYS A 17 13.44 -4.85 -5.70
C LYS A 17 12.21 -4.68 -4.82
N VAL A 18 12.45 -4.35 -3.55
CA VAL A 18 11.41 -4.05 -2.56
C VAL A 18 11.81 -2.79 -1.79
N ASP A 19 12.30 -1.81 -2.51
CA ASP A 19 12.79 -0.57 -1.89
C ASP A 19 11.65 0.23 -1.29
N ARG A 20 10.51 0.28 -1.98
CA ARG A 20 9.35 1.00 -1.47
C ARG A 20 8.18 0.05 -1.35
N ILE A 21 7.65 -0.05 -0.13
CA ILE A 21 6.49 -0.87 0.19
C ILE A 21 5.39 0.04 0.71
N GLU A 22 4.19 -0.10 0.15
CA GLU A 22 3.02 0.64 0.64
C GLU A 22 2.02 -0.36 1.19
N LEU A 23 1.62 -0.16 2.44
CA LEU A 23 0.73 -1.06 3.15
C LEU A 23 -0.57 -0.34 3.50
N PHE A 24 -1.69 -0.93 3.12
CA PHE A 24 -3.01 -0.35 3.34
C PHE A 24 -3.77 -1.13 4.40
N ASP A 25 -4.40 -0.40 5.31
CA ASP A 25 -5.14 -0.99 6.40
C ASP A 25 -6.42 -0.19 6.65
N ASN A 26 -7.54 -0.89 6.69
CA ASN A 26 -8.84 -0.32 7.05
C ASN A 26 -9.10 -0.33 8.54
N SER A 27 -8.20 -0.92 9.31
CA SER A 27 -8.37 -0.97 10.75
C SER A 27 -8.09 0.39 11.38
N ASN A 28 -8.18 0.46 12.68
CA ASN A 28 -8.03 1.68 13.44
C ASN A 28 -6.58 2.14 13.60
N LEU A 29 -5.76 1.96 12.57
CA LEU A 29 -4.37 2.36 12.62
C LEU A 29 -4.22 3.84 12.99
N PHE A 30 -5.21 4.64 12.63
CA PHE A 30 -5.23 6.06 12.93
C PHE A 30 -6.37 6.45 13.88
N GLY A 31 -7.02 5.47 14.50
CA GLY A 31 -8.03 5.70 15.52
C GLY A 31 -9.36 6.24 15.02
N SER A 32 -9.68 6.07 13.76
CA SER A 32 -10.92 6.58 13.20
C SER A 32 -11.61 5.54 12.34
N PHE A 33 -12.94 5.43 12.46
CA PHE A 33 -13.72 4.44 11.73
C PHE A 33 -13.83 4.69 10.25
N ASN A 34 -13.77 5.94 9.83
CA ASN A 34 -14.00 6.30 8.43
C ASN A 34 -12.72 6.70 7.74
N VAL A 35 -11.63 6.12 8.18
CA VAL A 35 -10.31 6.43 7.63
C VAL A 35 -9.57 5.14 7.36
N SER A 36 -9.05 5.01 6.17
CA SER A 36 -8.09 3.98 5.83
C SER A 36 -6.70 4.59 5.85
N GLY A 37 -5.73 3.82 6.27
CA GLY A 37 -4.36 4.30 6.35
C GLY A 37 -3.46 3.64 5.33
N MET A 38 -2.48 4.40 4.86
CA MET A 38 -1.38 3.86 4.08
C MET A 38 -0.09 4.17 4.82
N VAL A 39 0.64 3.12 5.17
CA VAL A 39 1.98 3.28 5.72
C VAL A 39 3.00 2.92 4.66
N VAL A 40 4.19 3.48 4.79
CA VAL A 40 5.22 3.33 3.78
C VAL A 40 6.51 2.90 4.44
N PHE A 41 7.15 1.90 3.83
CA PHE A 41 8.49 1.48 4.21
C PHE A 41 9.43 1.73 3.05
N ILE A 42 10.58 2.31 3.36
CA ILE A 42 11.63 2.53 2.37
C ILE A 42 12.89 1.85 2.87
N MET A 43 13.42 0.93 2.07
CA MET A 43 14.57 0.12 2.43
C MET A 43 14.36 -0.58 3.78
N GLY A 44 13.12 -1.04 4.02
CA GLY A 44 12.76 -1.78 5.23
C GLY A 44 12.49 -0.93 6.46
N LYS A 45 12.55 0.39 6.34
CA LYS A 45 12.33 1.28 7.47
C LYS A 45 11.08 2.13 7.27
N PRO A 46 10.31 2.39 8.33
CA PRO A 46 9.14 3.25 8.21
C PRO A 46 9.50 4.64 7.70
N SER A 47 8.75 5.10 6.73
CA SER A 47 8.90 6.45 6.20
C SER A 47 7.64 7.24 6.56
N LYS A 48 7.62 7.77 7.76
CA LYS A 48 6.40 8.36 8.33
C LYS A 48 5.91 9.58 7.57
N ASN A 49 6.82 10.32 6.96
CA ASN A 49 6.45 11.50 6.18
C ASN A 49 5.63 11.12 4.93
N ASP A 50 5.73 9.87 4.51
CA ASP A 50 5.01 9.39 3.34
C ASP A 50 3.67 8.72 3.67
N TYR A 51 3.35 8.59 4.96
CA TYR A 51 2.09 8.02 5.37
C TYR A 51 0.92 8.89 4.89
N ARG A 52 -0.17 8.24 4.54
CA ARG A 52 -1.38 8.94 4.07
C ARG A 52 -2.61 8.37 4.75
N LYS A 53 -3.60 9.24 4.91
CA LYS A 53 -4.92 8.88 5.40
C LYS A 53 -5.93 9.12 4.29
N PHE A 54 -6.87 8.19 4.16
CA PHE A 54 -7.91 8.29 3.17
C PHE A 54 -9.26 8.29 3.86
N LYS A 55 -9.99 9.37 3.70
CA LYS A 55 -11.34 9.44 4.24
C LYS A 55 -12.25 8.52 3.43
N ILE A 56 -12.99 7.67 4.15
CA ILE A 56 -13.86 6.71 3.50
C ILE A 56 -15.21 7.37 3.26
N THR A 57 -15.69 7.29 2.03
CA THR A 57 -16.97 7.85 1.64
C THR A 57 -18.06 6.79 1.53
N ASN A 58 -17.65 5.53 1.59
CA ASN A 58 -18.57 4.41 1.47
C ASN A 58 -19.20 4.11 2.82
N ASP A 59 -20.51 4.30 2.93
CA ASP A 59 -21.27 4.08 4.15
C ASP A 59 -21.54 2.62 4.45
N LYS A 60 -21.22 1.74 3.53
CA LYS A 60 -21.49 0.32 3.69
C LYS A 60 -20.35 -0.34 4.45
N ASN A 61 -20.70 -1.28 5.29
CA ASN A 61 -19.76 -2.13 6.00
C ASN A 61 -19.14 -3.12 5.01
N ASP A 62 -18.45 -2.61 4.01
CA ASP A 62 -17.86 -3.39 2.95
C ASP A 62 -16.39 -3.10 2.89
N ASP A 63 -15.61 -3.94 3.58
CA ASP A 63 -14.16 -3.77 3.67
C ASP A 63 -13.50 -3.89 2.31
N TYR A 64 -14.02 -4.79 1.47
CA TYR A 64 -13.48 -4.99 0.14
C TYR A 64 -13.71 -3.75 -0.73
N GLY A 65 -14.93 -3.24 -0.75
CA GLY A 65 -15.26 -2.05 -1.52
C GLY A 65 -14.52 -0.82 -1.04
N THR A 66 -14.37 -0.70 0.27
CA THR A 66 -13.61 0.40 0.87
C THR A 66 -12.15 0.34 0.45
N MET A 67 -11.54 -0.82 0.56
CA MET A 67 -10.13 -0.99 0.18
C MET A 67 -9.93 -0.72 -1.31
N ARG A 68 -10.85 -1.19 -2.13
CA ARG A 68 -10.81 -0.95 -3.57
C ARG A 68 -10.87 0.54 -3.89
N GLU A 69 -11.74 1.28 -3.21
CA GLU A 69 -11.85 2.73 -3.37
C GLU A 69 -10.52 3.42 -3.00
N VAL A 70 -9.94 3.05 -1.87
CA VAL A 70 -8.71 3.65 -1.39
C VAL A 70 -7.56 3.40 -2.36
N ILE A 71 -7.41 2.16 -2.80
CA ILE A 71 -6.34 1.80 -3.73
C ILE A 71 -6.51 2.54 -5.05
N TYR A 72 -7.74 2.58 -5.57
CA TYR A 72 -8.00 3.33 -6.79
C TYR A 72 -7.62 4.80 -6.64
N ARG A 73 -8.05 5.45 -5.56
CA ARG A 73 -7.77 6.87 -5.32
C ARG A 73 -6.27 7.12 -5.21
N ARG A 74 -5.57 6.25 -4.48
CA ARG A 74 -4.12 6.41 -4.29
C ARG A 74 -3.38 6.30 -5.62
N TYR A 75 -3.63 5.26 -6.37
CA TYR A 75 -2.82 5.01 -7.56
C TYR A 75 -3.26 5.82 -8.77
N PHE A 76 -4.50 6.25 -8.81
CA PHE A 76 -4.89 7.27 -9.75
C PHE A 76 -4.02 8.52 -9.57
N ARG A 77 -3.83 8.93 -8.33
CA ARG A 77 -3.01 10.09 -8.03
C ARG A 77 -1.53 9.85 -8.33
N VAL A 78 -1.03 8.66 -8.01
CA VAL A 78 0.35 8.32 -8.29
C VAL A 78 0.65 8.45 -9.78
N LEU A 79 -0.24 7.94 -10.61
CA LEU A 79 -0.07 8.01 -12.06
C LEU A 79 -0.25 9.42 -12.59
N LYS A 80 -1.28 10.11 -12.10
CA LYS A 80 -1.58 11.47 -12.56
C LYS A 80 -0.45 12.45 -12.24
N ASP A 81 0.06 12.38 -11.01
CA ASP A 81 1.06 13.32 -10.52
C ASP A 81 2.48 12.79 -10.65
N ASN A 82 2.65 11.63 -11.27
CA ASN A 82 3.94 10.98 -11.44
C ASN A 82 4.71 10.83 -10.12
N LEU A 83 4.00 10.34 -9.11
CA LEU A 83 4.60 10.12 -7.80
C LEU A 83 5.43 8.83 -7.79
N GLU A 84 6.19 8.66 -6.72
CA GLU A 84 7.00 7.47 -6.53
C GLU A 84 6.13 6.22 -6.51
N LYS A 85 6.49 5.22 -7.29
CA LYS A 85 5.73 3.97 -7.38
C LYS A 85 6.27 2.94 -6.40
N PRO A 86 5.38 2.17 -5.76
CA PRO A 86 5.85 1.10 -4.89
C PRO A 86 6.34 -0.10 -5.68
N ASP A 87 7.22 -0.85 -5.05
CA ASP A 87 7.65 -2.15 -5.56
C ASP A 87 6.73 -3.26 -5.08
N LEU A 88 6.03 -3.02 -3.98
CA LEU A 88 5.12 -3.98 -3.38
C LEU A 88 4.00 -3.23 -2.67
N ILE A 89 2.78 -3.71 -2.87
CA ILE A 89 1.60 -3.23 -2.16
C ILE A 89 1.09 -4.35 -1.28
N ILE A 90 0.92 -4.08 0.00
CA ILE A 90 0.35 -5.01 0.95
C ILE A 90 -1.00 -4.47 1.40
N VAL A 91 -2.00 -5.32 1.38
CA VAL A 91 -3.36 -4.96 1.78
C VAL A 91 -3.74 -5.79 2.98
N ASP A 92 -4.47 -5.20 3.90
CA ASP A 92 -4.97 -5.92 5.08
C ASP A 92 -5.73 -7.17 4.63
N GLY A 93 -5.31 -8.31 5.15
CA GLY A 93 -5.87 -9.60 4.77
C GLY A 93 -5.16 -10.31 3.64
N GLY A 94 -4.09 -9.72 3.10
CA GLY A 94 -3.34 -10.40 2.04
C GLY A 94 -2.23 -9.56 1.46
N VAL A 95 -1.46 -10.20 0.60
CA VAL A 95 -0.41 -9.54 -0.15
C VAL A 95 -0.79 -9.55 -1.61
N ASP A 96 -0.91 -8.38 -2.19
CA ASP A 96 -1.18 -8.23 -3.60
C ASP A 96 0.06 -7.69 -4.28
N LEU A 97 0.59 -8.47 -5.21
CA LEU A 97 1.79 -8.10 -5.93
C LEU A 97 1.43 -7.19 -7.08
N VAL A 98 2.12 -6.08 -7.15
CA VAL A 98 1.96 -5.15 -8.26
C VAL A 98 3.29 -5.05 -8.96
N HIS A 99 3.40 -5.74 -10.05
CA HIS A 99 4.57 -5.66 -10.91
C HIS A 99 4.31 -4.61 -11.96
N ASP A 100 5.34 -3.92 -12.33
CA ASP A 100 5.30 -3.07 -13.51
C ASP A 100 4.14 -2.14 -13.60
N GLY A 101 3.80 -1.59 -12.70
CA GLY A 101 2.76 -0.78 -12.84
C GLY A 101 1.65 -1.19 -12.05
N LEU A 102 1.56 -1.07 -11.18
CA LEU A 102 0.55 -0.56 -10.37
C LEU A 102 -0.85 -0.73 -10.83
N VAL A 103 -1.00 -1.22 -12.01
CA VAL A 103 -2.23 -1.04 -12.71
C VAL A 103 -3.15 -2.22 -12.57
N ARG A 104 -2.71 -3.23 -11.87
CA ARG A 104 -3.46 -4.46 -11.73
C ARG A 104 -4.83 -4.26 -11.10
N TYR A 105 -4.96 -3.24 -10.27
CA TYR A 105 -6.19 -2.95 -9.54
C TYR A 105 -6.87 -1.68 -10.00
N MET A 106 -6.40 -1.13 -11.05
CA MET A 106 -6.95 0.13 -11.57
C MET A 106 -7.77 -0.06 -12.81
#